data_07a24e908acad83b935389bd25d04844
#
_entry.id   07a24e908acad83b935389bd25d04844
#
_cell.length_a   1.000
_cell.length_b   1.000
_cell.length_c   1.000
_cell.angle_alpha   90.00
_cell.angle_beta   90.00
_cell.angle_gamma   90.00
#
_symmetry.space_group_name_H-M   'P 1'
#
loop_
_entity.id
_entity.type
_entity.pdbx_description
1 polymer ?
#
loop_
_entity_poly.entity_id
_entity_poly.type
_entity_poly.pdbx_seq_one_letter_code
_entity_poly.pdbx_strand_id
1 'polypeptide(L)'
;RENWPLSLKDDKMDKKINDVTYHKGGFFMFTYYMPTQVFFGKNCIAESGQVLAGLGKRALLVTGRHSAKVNGSQDAITGKLDELGIAWYLFDDVENNPSIDTIRRAASLAKEKGVDFVIGVGGGSPMDAAKAIALLCTDDLDDERLFKGPYKKPLPIVALTTTAGTGS
;
A
#
# COMPACT_ATOMS: atom_id res chain seq x y z
N ARG A 1 30.64 15.34 19.23
CA ARG A 1 30.14 13.95 19.21
C ARG A 1 29.35 13.73 20.47
N GLU A 2 28.06 13.97 20.47
CA GLU A 2 27.16 13.70 21.59
C GLU A 2 26.75 12.23 21.55
N ASN A 3 27.04 11.52 22.61
CA ASN A 3 26.62 10.14 22.81
C ASN A 3 25.12 10.12 23.11
N TRP A 4 24.33 9.62 22.18
CA TRP A 4 22.92 9.36 22.38
C TRP A 4 22.75 8.04 23.14
N PRO A 5 22.12 8.00 24.31
CA PRO A 5 21.92 6.78 25.06
C PRO A 5 20.70 6.02 24.48
N LEU A 6 20.93 5.02 23.65
CA LEU A 6 19.94 4.02 23.30
C LEU A 6 19.96 2.90 24.35
N SER A 7 19.14 3.02 25.35
CA SER A 7 18.76 1.92 26.23
C SER A 7 17.35 2.16 26.75
N LEU A 8 16.37 1.86 25.92
CA LEU A 8 15.00 1.66 26.38
C LEU A 8 14.67 0.18 26.19
N LYS A 9 15.06 -0.63 27.18
CA LYS A 9 14.41 -1.90 27.46
C LYS A 9 13.24 -1.59 28.38
N ASP A 10 12.06 -1.44 27.83
CA ASP A 10 10.82 -1.45 28.58
C ASP A 10 9.86 -2.45 27.94
N ASP A 11 9.65 -3.55 28.65
CA ASP A 11 8.78 -4.69 28.33
C ASP A 11 7.26 -4.35 28.40
N LYS A 12 6.89 -3.09 28.18
CA LYS A 12 5.49 -2.62 28.23
C LYS A 12 4.99 -1.95 26.98
N MET A 13 5.58 -2.25 25.83
CA MET A 13 5.25 -1.58 24.54
C MET A 13 4.07 -2.20 23.77
N ASP A 14 3.25 -3.04 24.39
CA ASP A 14 2.13 -3.72 23.73
C ASP A 14 0.76 -3.06 23.93
N LYS A 15 0.68 -1.76 24.20
CA LYS A 15 -0.65 -1.10 24.28
C LYS A 15 -0.68 0.27 23.63
N LYS A 16 -1.36 0.32 22.47
CA LYS A 16 -1.96 1.50 21.83
C LYS A 16 -1.09 2.73 21.65
N ILE A 17 -0.61 2.89 20.44
CA ILE A 17 0.12 4.04 19.98
C ILE A 17 -0.83 4.96 19.23
N ASN A 18 -1.56 5.80 19.94
CA ASN A 18 -2.28 6.96 19.41
C ASN A 18 -2.39 8.10 20.45
N ASP A 19 -1.55 8.10 21.50
CA ASP A 19 -1.62 9.15 22.51
C ASP A 19 -0.36 10.00 22.52
N VAL A 20 -0.50 11.26 22.20
CA VAL A 20 0.49 12.30 22.51
C VAL A 20 0.39 12.57 24.01
N THR A 21 1.37 12.13 24.78
CA THR A 21 1.38 12.38 26.22
C THR A 21 2.16 13.67 26.50
N TYR A 22 1.49 14.66 27.08
CA TYR A 22 2.11 15.90 27.53
C TYR A 22 2.67 15.72 28.94
N HIS A 23 3.97 15.88 29.13
CA HIS A 23 4.58 15.97 30.44
C HIS A 23 4.70 17.44 30.86
N LYS A 24 4.34 17.75 32.13
CA LYS A 24 4.59 19.05 32.73
C LYS A 24 6.09 19.30 32.81
N GLY A 25 6.65 20.04 31.84
CA GLY A 25 8.08 20.33 31.76
C GLY A 25 8.56 20.70 30.34
N GLY A 26 7.67 20.77 29.35
CA GLY A 26 7.99 21.31 28.02
C GLY A 26 8.73 20.36 27.08
N PHE A 27 8.84 19.08 27.40
CA PHE A 27 9.33 18.08 26.44
C PHE A 27 8.18 17.48 25.65
N PHE A 28 8.24 17.60 24.32
CA PHE A 28 7.33 16.89 23.43
C PHE A 28 7.88 15.49 23.19
N MET A 29 7.18 14.46 23.65
CA MET A 29 7.43 13.10 23.24
C MET A 29 6.38 12.72 22.20
N PHE A 30 6.81 12.32 21.01
CA PHE A 30 5.91 11.74 20.02
C PHE A 30 6.31 10.29 19.77
N THR A 31 5.32 9.45 19.56
CA THR A 31 5.52 8.08 19.14
C THR A 31 5.20 7.96 17.66
N TYR A 32 6.13 7.42 16.88
CA TYR A 32 5.93 7.10 15.49
C TYR A 32 5.82 5.59 15.34
N TYR A 33 4.73 5.15 14.73
CA TYR A 33 4.51 3.74 14.42
C TYR A 33 4.10 3.59 12.96
N MET A 34 4.87 2.82 12.21
CA MET A 34 4.59 2.51 10.80
C MET A 34 4.61 0.98 10.64
N PRO A 35 3.43 0.32 10.61
CA PRO A 35 3.34 -1.14 10.50
C PRO A 35 3.67 -1.65 9.08
N THR A 36 4.03 -0.76 8.16
CA THR A 36 4.37 -1.12 6.79
C THR A 36 5.70 -1.85 6.75
N GLN A 37 5.68 -3.07 6.22
CA GLN A 37 6.89 -3.82 5.94
C GLN A 37 7.52 -3.29 4.64
N VAL A 38 8.79 -2.90 4.69
CA VAL A 38 9.51 -2.34 3.55
C VAL A 38 10.62 -3.29 3.11
N PHE A 39 10.64 -3.64 1.84
CA PHE A 39 11.70 -4.38 1.18
C PHE A 39 12.43 -3.43 0.23
N PHE A 40 13.71 -3.21 0.47
CA PHE A 40 14.52 -2.31 -0.32
C PHE A 40 15.83 -2.98 -0.73
N GLY A 41 16.12 -3.01 -2.03
CA GLY A 41 17.33 -3.58 -2.57
C GLY A 41 17.20 -3.97 -4.04
N LYS A 42 18.33 -4.32 -4.64
CA LYS A 42 18.36 -4.85 -6.00
C LYS A 42 17.60 -6.19 -6.01
N ASN A 43 16.74 -6.38 -7.01
CA ASN A 43 15.94 -7.60 -7.19
C ASN A 43 14.98 -7.91 -6.01
N CYS A 44 14.57 -6.92 -5.22
CA CYS A 44 13.75 -7.14 -4.02
C CYS A 44 12.45 -7.92 -4.31
N ILE A 45 11.85 -7.81 -5.50
CA ILE A 45 10.66 -8.59 -5.89
C ILE A 45 11.00 -10.08 -5.99
N ALA A 46 12.11 -10.42 -6.62
CA ALA A 46 12.54 -11.83 -6.77
C ALA A 46 12.85 -12.45 -5.40
N GLU A 47 13.59 -11.72 -4.56
CA GLU A 47 14.09 -12.23 -3.28
C GLU A 47 13.04 -12.22 -2.16
N SER A 48 12.19 -11.18 -2.10
CA SER A 48 11.24 -10.99 -1.01
C SER A 48 9.78 -11.19 -1.42
N GLY A 49 9.48 -11.38 -2.71
CA GLY A 49 8.11 -11.50 -3.23
C GLY A 49 7.32 -12.69 -2.67
N GLN A 50 7.97 -13.64 -2.00
CA GLN A 50 7.31 -14.77 -1.34
C GLN A 50 6.26 -14.33 -0.32
N VAL A 51 6.39 -13.13 0.26
CA VAL A 51 5.41 -12.57 1.21
C VAL A 51 4.02 -12.37 0.59
N LEU A 52 3.93 -12.24 -0.74
CA LEU A 52 2.66 -12.09 -1.46
C LEU A 52 1.75 -13.31 -1.26
N ALA A 53 2.32 -14.50 -1.09
CA ALA A 53 1.55 -15.73 -0.88
C ALA A 53 0.69 -15.70 0.39
N GLY A 54 1.08 -14.87 1.37
CA GLY A 54 0.33 -14.66 2.61
C GLY A 54 -0.83 -13.66 2.49
N LEU A 55 -0.97 -12.95 1.36
CA LEU A 55 -1.98 -11.90 1.18
C LEU A 55 -3.28 -12.43 0.57
N GLY A 56 -3.20 -13.51 -0.23
CA GLY A 56 -4.37 -14.06 -0.92
C GLY A 56 -4.00 -14.85 -2.17
N LYS A 57 -5.01 -15.18 -2.96
CA LYS A 57 -4.88 -15.96 -4.18
C LYS A 57 -5.22 -15.18 -5.45
N ARG A 58 -5.77 -13.98 -5.31
CA ARG A 58 -6.18 -13.13 -6.43
C ARG A 58 -5.78 -11.68 -6.17
N ALA A 59 -4.97 -11.14 -7.05
CA ALA A 59 -4.44 -9.77 -6.97
C ALA A 59 -5.08 -8.86 -8.02
N LEU A 60 -5.34 -7.60 -7.69
CA LEU A 60 -5.53 -6.54 -8.69
C LEU A 60 -4.20 -5.79 -8.84
N LEU A 61 -3.64 -5.77 -10.03
CA LEU A 61 -2.49 -4.97 -10.38
C LEU A 61 -2.96 -3.62 -10.94
N VAL A 62 -2.61 -2.53 -10.28
CA VAL A 62 -3.03 -1.17 -10.60
C VAL A 62 -1.82 -0.37 -11.10
N THR A 63 -1.85 0.08 -12.35
CA THR A 63 -0.74 0.82 -12.99
C THR A 63 -1.24 2.00 -13.80
N GLY A 64 -0.33 2.91 -14.15
CA GLY A 64 -0.54 3.83 -15.25
C GLY A 64 -0.25 3.16 -16.60
N ARG A 65 -0.62 3.84 -17.69
CA ARG A 65 -0.64 3.27 -19.05
C ARG A 65 0.73 2.79 -19.58
N HIS A 66 1.85 3.39 -19.14
CA HIS A 66 3.14 3.19 -19.82
C HIS A 66 4.29 2.86 -18.89
N SER A 67 4.46 3.59 -17.78
CA SER A 67 5.71 3.58 -17.00
C SER A 67 6.08 2.21 -16.44
N ALA A 68 5.12 1.49 -15.87
CA ALA A 68 5.35 0.18 -15.26
C ALA A 68 5.73 -0.91 -16.30
N LYS A 69 5.23 -0.78 -17.53
CA LYS A 69 5.60 -1.66 -18.66
C LYS A 69 7.01 -1.34 -19.15
N VAL A 70 7.31 -0.06 -19.38
CA VAL A 70 8.59 0.36 -19.98
C VAL A 70 9.78 0.07 -19.05
N ASN A 71 9.62 0.25 -17.74
CA ASN A 71 10.70 0.02 -16.79
C ASN A 71 10.81 -1.45 -16.28
N GLY A 72 9.95 -2.35 -16.77
CA GLY A 72 9.97 -3.77 -16.43
C GLY A 72 9.38 -4.13 -15.06
N SER A 73 8.91 -3.17 -14.27
CA SER A 73 8.35 -3.46 -12.94
C SER A 73 7.05 -4.26 -13.02
N GLN A 74 6.25 -4.06 -14.06
CA GLN A 74 5.05 -4.85 -14.31
C GLN A 74 5.40 -6.32 -14.55
N ASP A 75 6.35 -6.60 -15.45
CA ASP A 75 6.75 -7.98 -15.77
C ASP A 75 7.39 -8.69 -14.58
N ALA A 76 8.18 -7.97 -13.79
CA ALA A 76 8.81 -8.52 -12.59
C ALA A 76 7.76 -8.98 -11.56
N ILE A 77 6.71 -8.18 -11.32
CA ILE A 77 5.68 -8.54 -10.34
C ILE A 77 4.74 -9.60 -10.87
N THR A 78 4.32 -9.54 -12.15
CA THR A 78 3.43 -10.55 -12.73
C THR A 78 4.13 -11.92 -12.80
N GLY A 79 5.40 -11.96 -13.21
CA GLY A 79 6.19 -13.19 -13.18
C GLY A 79 6.29 -13.78 -11.77
N LYS A 80 6.41 -12.95 -10.72
CA LYS A 80 6.41 -13.44 -9.34
C LYS A 80 5.04 -13.95 -8.90
N LEU A 81 3.96 -13.31 -9.31
CA LEU A 81 2.59 -13.79 -9.03
C LEU A 81 2.33 -15.14 -9.71
N ASP A 82 2.77 -15.30 -10.96
CA ASP A 82 2.65 -16.55 -11.72
C ASP A 82 3.45 -17.68 -11.04
N GLU A 83 4.69 -17.40 -10.60
CA GLU A 83 5.53 -18.34 -9.83
C GLU A 83 4.83 -18.83 -8.56
N LEU A 84 4.10 -17.94 -7.88
CA LEU A 84 3.38 -18.24 -6.65
C LEU A 84 1.98 -18.85 -6.87
N GLY A 85 1.54 -19.00 -8.11
CA GLY A 85 0.20 -19.48 -8.45
C GLY A 85 -0.91 -18.53 -7.99
N ILE A 86 -0.63 -17.23 -7.96
CA ILE A 86 -1.58 -16.17 -7.62
C ILE A 86 -2.18 -15.63 -8.91
N ALA A 87 -3.50 -15.77 -9.07
CA ALA A 87 -4.20 -15.16 -10.19
C ALA A 87 -4.15 -13.63 -10.08
N TRP A 88 -3.94 -12.94 -11.19
CA TRP A 88 -3.89 -11.49 -11.20
C TRP A 88 -4.71 -10.90 -12.33
N TYR A 89 -5.22 -9.70 -12.09
CA TYR A 89 -6.01 -8.92 -13.03
C TYR A 89 -5.37 -7.55 -13.16
N LEU A 90 -5.27 -7.04 -14.38
CA LEU A 90 -4.63 -5.77 -14.67
C LEU A 90 -5.68 -4.66 -14.81
N PHE A 91 -5.43 -3.54 -14.13
CA PHE A 91 -6.05 -2.25 -14.38
C PHE A 91 -4.93 -1.23 -14.67
N ASP A 92 -4.72 -0.90 -15.95
CA ASP A 92 -3.60 -0.07 -16.43
C ASP A 92 -4.04 1.31 -16.95
N ASP A 93 -5.23 1.76 -16.56
CA ASP A 93 -5.83 3.02 -17.01
C ASP A 93 -5.82 4.13 -15.94
N VAL A 94 -4.84 4.08 -15.03
CA VAL A 94 -4.71 5.15 -14.03
C VAL A 94 -4.03 6.36 -14.64
N GLU A 95 -4.76 7.46 -14.72
CA GLU A 95 -4.27 8.77 -15.14
C GLU A 95 -3.51 9.49 -14.01
N ASN A 96 -2.81 10.57 -14.36
CA ASN A 96 -2.22 11.46 -13.37
C ASN A 96 -3.34 12.11 -12.52
N ASN A 97 -3.22 12.04 -11.20
CA ASN A 97 -4.27 12.45 -10.26
C ASN A 97 -5.60 11.74 -10.58
N PRO A 98 -5.71 10.45 -10.26
CA PRO A 98 -6.82 9.62 -10.68
C PRO A 98 -8.16 10.17 -10.21
N SER A 99 -9.14 10.15 -11.11
CA SER A 99 -10.50 10.54 -10.81
C SER A 99 -11.22 9.50 -9.96
N ILE A 100 -12.27 9.91 -9.25
CA ILE A 100 -13.13 8.98 -8.50
C ILE A 100 -13.75 7.95 -9.44
N ASP A 101 -14.12 8.33 -10.65
CA ASP A 101 -14.70 7.42 -11.64
C ASP A 101 -13.71 6.30 -12.04
N THR A 102 -12.44 6.64 -12.26
CA THR A 102 -11.39 5.66 -12.53
C THR A 102 -11.20 4.71 -11.35
N ILE A 103 -11.17 5.22 -10.13
CA ILE A 103 -11.06 4.42 -8.92
C ILE A 103 -12.26 3.48 -8.77
N ARG A 104 -13.49 3.96 -9.00
CA ARG A 104 -14.72 3.15 -8.94
C ARG A 104 -14.76 2.05 -10.01
N ARG A 105 -14.33 2.34 -11.24
CA ARG A 105 -14.20 1.32 -12.31
C ARG A 105 -13.25 0.20 -11.88
N ALA A 106 -12.08 0.55 -11.34
CA ALA A 106 -11.10 -0.42 -10.86
C ALA A 106 -11.61 -1.22 -9.66
N ALA A 107 -12.30 -0.59 -8.72
CA ALA A 107 -12.90 -1.26 -7.57
C ALA A 107 -14.03 -2.23 -7.99
N SER A 108 -14.81 -1.87 -9.01
CA SER A 108 -15.84 -2.74 -9.58
C SER A 108 -15.22 -3.99 -10.22
N LEU A 109 -14.14 -3.83 -10.99
CA LEU A 109 -13.36 -4.95 -11.54
C LEU A 109 -12.81 -5.84 -10.41
N ALA A 110 -12.24 -5.25 -9.37
CA ALA A 110 -11.71 -6.00 -8.23
C ALA A 110 -12.79 -6.83 -7.53
N LYS A 111 -13.96 -6.24 -7.29
CA LYS A 111 -15.12 -6.93 -6.68
C LYS A 111 -15.63 -8.07 -7.59
N GLU A 112 -15.79 -7.82 -8.89
CA GLU A 112 -16.20 -8.84 -9.87
C GLU A 112 -15.26 -10.05 -9.88
N LYS A 113 -13.96 -9.80 -9.82
CA LYS A 113 -12.93 -10.86 -9.83
C LYS A 113 -12.69 -11.48 -8.46
N GLY A 114 -13.31 -10.97 -7.41
CA GLY A 114 -13.14 -11.45 -6.04
C GLY A 114 -11.69 -11.32 -5.57
N VAL A 115 -11.09 -10.15 -5.79
CA VAL A 115 -9.67 -9.87 -5.46
C VAL A 115 -9.46 -9.88 -3.95
N ASP A 116 -8.35 -10.46 -3.50
CA ASP A 116 -7.99 -10.59 -2.11
C ASP A 116 -7.06 -9.45 -1.64
N PHE A 117 -6.26 -8.89 -2.55
CA PHE A 117 -5.35 -7.78 -2.27
C PHE A 117 -5.06 -6.94 -3.52
N VAL A 118 -4.56 -5.72 -3.33
CA VAL A 118 -4.29 -4.77 -4.41
C VAL A 118 -2.80 -4.45 -4.47
N ILE A 119 -2.23 -4.40 -5.67
CA ILE A 119 -0.84 -4.04 -5.92
C ILE A 119 -0.82 -2.75 -6.76
N GLY A 120 -0.34 -1.65 -6.19
CA GLY A 120 -0.07 -0.42 -6.94
C GLY A 120 1.36 -0.42 -7.46
N VAL A 121 1.56 -0.21 -8.79
CA VAL A 121 2.88 -0.17 -9.42
C VAL A 121 3.06 1.13 -10.17
N GLY A 122 4.04 1.91 -9.78
CA GLY A 122 4.35 3.18 -10.45
C GLY A 122 4.78 4.30 -9.51
N GLY A 123 4.43 5.52 -9.86
CA GLY A 123 4.58 6.71 -9.03
C GLY A 123 3.40 6.88 -8.08
N GLY A 124 3.19 8.10 -7.55
CA GLY A 124 2.14 8.42 -6.60
C GLY A 124 0.74 8.04 -7.07
N SER A 125 0.37 8.39 -8.32
CA SER A 125 -0.99 8.19 -8.82
C SER A 125 -1.48 6.72 -8.77
N PRO A 126 -0.75 5.72 -9.28
CA PRO A 126 -1.15 4.31 -9.12
C PRO A 126 -1.18 3.84 -7.67
N MET A 127 -0.26 4.32 -6.82
CA MET A 127 -0.25 3.95 -5.40
C MET A 127 -1.44 4.53 -4.64
N ASP A 128 -1.79 5.79 -4.89
CA ASP A 128 -2.94 6.43 -4.27
C ASP A 128 -4.26 5.84 -4.78
N ALA A 129 -4.34 5.53 -6.07
CA ALA A 129 -5.47 4.77 -6.63
C ALA A 129 -5.61 3.41 -5.95
N ALA A 130 -4.52 2.65 -5.79
CA ALA A 130 -4.55 1.33 -5.16
C ALA A 130 -5.10 1.38 -3.71
N LYS A 131 -4.74 2.41 -2.94
CA LYS A 131 -5.26 2.63 -1.58
C LYS A 131 -6.79 2.84 -1.59
N ALA A 132 -7.28 3.73 -2.45
CA ALA A 132 -8.71 4.01 -2.55
C ALA A 132 -9.50 2.81 -3.10
N ILE A 133 -8.97 2.09 -4.09
CA ILE A 133 -9.55 0.86 -4.63
C ILE A 133 -9.67 -0.21 -3.54
N ALA A 134 -8.60 -0.47 -2.78
CA ALA A 134 -8.60 -1.44 -1.69
C ALA A 134 -9.65 -1.13 -0.62
N LEU A 135 -9.88 0.15 -0.35
CA LEU A 135 -10.91 0.61 0.57
C LEU A 135 -12.31 0.37 0.00
N LEU A 136 -12.57 0.77 -1.26
CA LEU A 136 -13.86 0.58 -1.92
C LEU A 136 -14.22 -0.89 -2.15
N CYS A 137 -13.24 -1.80 -2.13
CA CYS A 137 -13.51 -3.24 -2.21
C CYS A 137 -14.22 -3.77 -0.96
N THR A 138 -13.99 -3.17 0.19
CA THR A 138 -14.51 -3.65 1.49
C THR A 138 -15.61 -2.76 2.06
N ASP A 139 -15.73 -1.55 1.60
CA ASP A 139 -16.74 -0.59 2.05
C ASP A 139 -17.41 0.11 0.87
N ASP A 140 -18.73 0.23 0.92
CA ASP A 140 -19.49 0.96 -0.11
C ASP A 140 -19.60 2.42 0.32
N LEU A 141 -18.67 3.22 -0.18
CA LEU A 141 -18.52 4.63 0.18
C LEU A 141 -19.03 5.51 -0.95
N ASP A 142 -19.86 6.47 -0.61
CA ASP A 142 -20.11 7.63 -1.47
C ASP A 142 -18.87 8.56 -1.50
N ASP A 143 -18.92 9.60 -2.33
CA ASP A 143 -17.77 10.47 -2.53
C ASP A 143 -17.42 11.27 -1.27
N GLU A 144 -18.41 11.64 -0.46
CA GLU A 144 -18.18 12.38 0.78
C GLU A 144 -17.46 11.50 1.82
N ARG A 145 -17.94 10.27 2.03
CA ARG A 145 -17.35 9.33 2.97
C ARG A 145 -15.98 8.83 2.53
N LEU A 146 -15.71 8.77 1.22
CA LEU A 146 -14.38 8.38 0.71
C LEU A 146 -13.26 9.30 1.24
N PHE A 147 -13.55 10.56 1.50
CA PHE A 147 -12.59 11.53 2.04
C PHE A 147 -12.65 11.73 3.55
N LYS A 148 -13.75 11.37 4.21
CA LYS A 148 -13.98 11.70 5.62
C LYS A 148 -14.00 10.48 6.55
N GLY A 149 -14.20 9.27 6.03
CA GLY A 149 -14.40 8.08 6.86
C GLY A 149 -15.68 8.13 7.70
N PRO A 150 -15.79 7.33 8.76
CA PRO A 150 -14.86 6.26 9.11
C PRO A 150 -14.83 5.14 8.08
N TYR A 151 -13.73 4.40 8.03
CA TYR A 151 -13.52 3.32 7.06
C TYR A 151 -13.51 1.94 7.71
N LYS A 152 -14.00 0.94 6.98
CA LYS A 152 -13.73 -0.46 7.29
C LYS A 152 -12.27 -0.81 6.97
N LYS A 153 -11.79 -1.94 7.47
CA LYS A 153 -10.46 -2.44 7.14
C LYS A 153 -10.37 -2.67 5.62
N PRO A 154 -9.45 -2.00 4.90
CA PRO A 154 -9.28 -2.20 3.46
C PRO A 154 -8.69 -3.58 3.17
N LEU A 155 -8.72 -3.99 1.89
CA LEU A 155 -7.90 -5.10 1.43
C LEU A 155 -6.42 -4.81 1.67
N PRO A 156 -5.58 -5.84 1.86
CA PRO A 156 -4.13 -5.66 1.89
C PRO A 156 -3.63 -4.92 0.66
N ILE A 157 -2.63 -4.05 0.85
CA ILE A 157 -2.06 -3.24 -0.21
C ILE A 157 -0.57 -3.51 -0.30
N VAL A 158 -0.09 -3.69 -1.53
CA VAL A 158 1.33 -3.74 -1.86
C VAL A 158 1.66 -2.53 -2.74
N ALA A 159 2.71 -1.80 -2.41
CA ALA A 159 3.17 -0.66 -3.18
C ALA A 159 4.54 -0.94 -3.78
N LEU A 160 4.64 -0.97 -5.11
CA LEU A 160 5.88 -1.03 -5.87
C LEU A 160 6.19 0.36 -6.43
N THR A 161 6.97 1.13 -5.70
CA THR A 161 7.32 2.47 -6.15
C THR A 161 8.39 2.42 -7.25
N THR A 162 8.15 3.15 -8.34
CA THR A 162 9.12 3.36 -9.43
C THR A 162 9.73 4.75 -9.40
N THR A 163 9.25 5.61 -8.49
CA THR A 163 9.77 6.97 -8.27
C THR A 163 9.91 7.23 -6.78
N ALA A 164 10.90 8.01 -6.40
CA ALA A 164 11.09 8.48 -5.03
C ALA A 164 10.90 10.00 -4.99
N GLY A 165 10.15 10.51 -3.99
CA GLY A 165 10.09 11.94 -3.75
C GLY A 165 8.74 12.55 -3.39
N THR A 166 7.60 11.91 -3.70
CA THR A 166 6.27 12.50 -3.45
C THR A 166 5.64 12.10 -2.12
N GLY A 167 6.20 11.11 -1.42
CA GLY A 167 5.68 10.65 -0.12
C GLY A 167 4.33 9.93 -0.17
N SER A 168 3.96 9.40 -1.33
CA SER A 168 2.70 8.64 -1.53
C SER A 168 2.74 7.28 -0.88
#